data_b7ec7a37c719442ffb60aab93fc65d95
#
_entry.id   b7ec7a37c719442ffb60aab93fc65d95
#
_cell.length_a   1.000
_cell.length_b   1.000
_cell.length_c   1.000
_cell.angle_alpha   90.00
_cell.angle_beta   90.00
_cell.angle_gamma   90.00
#
_symmetry.space_group_name_H-M   'P 1'
#
loop_
_entity.id
_entity.type
_entity.pdbx_description
1 polymer ?
#
loop_
_entity_poly.entity_id
_entity_poly.type
_entity_poly.pdbx_seq_one_letter_code
_entity_poly.pdbx_strand_id
1 'polypeptide(L)'
;MPAINETVDQVKSVEKYKYGFVTDIDSEFAPKGLSEDIVRFISAKKEEPAWLLEWRIKAYRHWLTMDEPDWAKIGYPPIDYNDAYYYSAPKSGDEGPESLDEVDPELLATYEKLGIPIHEQEVLAGVKNVAVDAVFDSVSVATTFKETLAGHGVIFCPISEAVKNQPELVQKYMGSVVPTADNYFAALNSAVFTDGSFVFIPKGVRCPMELSTYFRINAANTGQFERTLIIAEEGSYVSYLEGCTAPMRDENQLHAAVVELVAKDDAEIKYSTVQNWYPGDENGVGGIYNFVTKRGACRGKNSKISWTQVETGSAITWKYPSCILQGDNSVGEFYSVAITNNFQQADTGTKMIHLGKNTSSRIIAKGISAGKSQSTYRGLVKMMPKADGGRNFTQCDSLLIGKECGAHTIPYIESKNPSARVEHEATTSKIADDQLFYCRQRGIAEEEAIALIVNGFCREVLQELPMEFAVEAQKLVGISLEGSVG
;
A
#
# COMPACT_ATOMS: atom_id res chain seq x y z
N MET A 1 15.58 38.51 -16.20
CA MET A 1 14.69 37.56 -15.49
C MET A 1 13.99 36.55 -16.41
N PRO A 2 14.61 36.06 -17.51
CA PRO A 2 14.07 34.88 -18.25
C PRO A 2 14.58 33.54 -17.74
N ALA A 3 15.74 33.44 -17.09
CA ALA A 3 16.36 32.19 -16.73
C ALA A 3 15.68 31.39 -15.56
N ILE A 4 14.90 32.07 -14.73
CA ILE A 4 14.24 31.43 -13.58
C ILE A 4 12.97 30.67 -14.03
N ASN A 5 12.25 31.24 -15.01
CA ASN A 5 11.04 30.59 -15.54
C ASN A 5 11.36 29.31 -16.36
N GLU A 6 12.44 29.33 -17.18
CA GLU A 6 12.87 28.13 -17.92
C GLU A 6 13.31 27.00 -17.00
N THR A 7 13.95 27.30 -15.88
CA THR A 7 14.37 26.29 -14.90
C THR A 7 13.17 25.70 -14.14
N VAL A 8 12.18 26.52 -13.81
CA VAL A 8 10.93 26.07 -13.14
C VAL A 8 10.08 25.21 -14.10
N ASP A 9 9.98 25.59 -15.38
CA ASP A 9 9.25 24.82 -16.38
C ASP A 9 9.96 23.52 -16.74
N GLN A 10 11.29 23.48 -16.76
CA GLN A 10 12.07 22.25 -16.90
C GLN A 10 11.90 21.33 -15.68
N VAL A 11 11.92 21.85 -14.46
CA VAL A 11 11.66 21.07 -13.25
C VAL A 11 10.24 20.51 -13.25
N LYS A 12 9.24 21.32 -13.61
CA LYS A 12 7.83 20.88 -13.73
C LYS A 12 7.65 19.81 -14.82
N SER A 13 8.32 19.92 -15.97
CA SER A 13 8.24 18.93 -17.04
C SER A 13 8.91 17.61 -16.66
N VAL A 14 10.02 17.66 -15.92
CA VAL A 14 10.71 16.46 -15.40
C VAL A 14 9.86 15.78 -14.32
N GLU A 15 9.21 16.54 -13.43
CA GLU A 15 8.32 15.96 -12.41
C GLU A 15 7.05 15.35 -13.00
N LYS A 16 6.47 15.93 -14.05
CA LYS A 16 5.25 15.41 -14.71
C LYS A 16 5.47 14.04 -15.38
N TYR A 17 6.69 13.73 -15.80
CA TYR A 17 7.03 12.45 -16.45
C TYR A 17 7.75 11.45 -15.52
N LYS A 18 8.04 11.82 -14.27
CA LYS A 18 8.84 10.98 -13.36
C LYS A 18 8.29 9.57 -13.17
N TYR A 19 6.97 9.41 -13.14
CA TYR A 19 6.31 8.12 -12.89
C TYR A 19 5.62 7.50 -14.11
N GLY A 20 5.44 8.27 -15.20
CA GLY A 20 4.67 7.88 -16.39
C GLY A 20 5.46 7.16 -17.48
N PHE A 21 6.76 6.91 -17.31
CA PHE A 21 7.59 6.25 -18.34
C PHE A 21 7.48 4.73 -18.27
N VAL A 22 7.68 4.07 -19.42
CA VAL A 22 7.82 2.62 -19.56
C VAL A 22 9.29 2.30 -19.68
N THR A 23 9.75 1.26 -18.99
CA THR A 23 11.12 0.72 -19.15
C THR A 23 11.12 -0.28 -20.31
N ASP A 24 11.99 -0.11 -21.28
CA ASP A 24 12.09 -0.97 -22.47
C ASP A 24 12.96 -2.19 -22.16
N ILE A 25 12.36 -3.20 -21.55
CA ILE A 25 13.02 -4.45 -21.17
C ILE A 25 12.27 -5.62 -21.77
N ASP A 26 13.01 -6.55 -22.36
CA ASP A 26 12.49 -7.83 -22.81
C ASP A 26 11.97 -8.63 -21.62
N SER A 27 10.68 -8.98 -21.65
CA SER A 27 10.03 -9.72 -20.58
C SER A 27 9.52 -11.08 -21.06
N GLU A 28 9.56 -12.05 -20.16
CA GLU A 28 8.88 -13.33 -20.30
C GLU A 28 7.50 -13.24 -19.67
N PHE A 29 6.49 -13.84 -20.30
CA PHE A 29 5.11 -13.88 -19.81
C PHE A 29 4.62 -15.30 -19.65
N ALA A 30 3.82 -15.57 -18.63
CA ALA A 30 2.95 -16.73 -18.62
C ALA A 30 1.90 -16.63 -19.76
N PRO A 31 1.30 -17.72 -20.21
CA PRO A 31 0.11 -17.65 -21.06
C PRO A 31 -0.99 -16.80 -20.40
N LYS A 32 -1.79 -16.07 -21.20
CA LYS A 32 -2.93 -15.31 -20.70
C LYS A 32 -4.00 -16.19 -20.04
N GLY A 33 -4.67 -15.63 -19.08
CA GLY A 33 -5.82 -16.22 -18.40
C GLY A 33 -5.48 -16.88 -17.08
N LEU A 34 -6.52 -17.14 -16.29
CA LEU A 34 -6.42 -17.74 -14.97
C LEU A 34 -6.92 -19.19 -14.99
N SER A 35 -6.03 -20.11 -14.74
CA SER A 35 -6.31 -21.55 -14.68
C SER A 35 -5.41 -22.27 -13.67
N GLU A 36 -5.73 -23.53 -13.34
CA GLU A 36 -4.85 -24.34 -12.51
C GLU A 36 -3.46 -24.55 -13.14
N ASP A 37 -3.38 -24.59 -14.48
CA ASP A 37 -2.10 -24.71 -15.20
C ASP A 37 -1.24 -23.46 -15.02
N ILE A 38 -1.83 -22.26 -15.01
CA ILE A 38 -1.11 -21.02 -14.72
C ILE A 38 -0.62 -20.98 -13.28
N VAL A 39 -1.43 -21.44 -12.32
CA VAL A 39 -0.99 -21.58 -10.91
C VAL A 39 0.22 -22.51 -10.79
N ARG A 40 0.19 -23.65 -11.50
CA ARG A 40 1.32 -24.58 -11.55
C ARG A 40 2.55 -24.00 -12.25
N PHE A 41 2.34 -23.22 -13.32
CA PHE A 41 3.41 -22.54 -14.04
C PHE A 41 4.12 -21.53 -13.10
N ILE A 42 3.39 -20.67 -12.38
CA ILE A 42 3.95 -19.72 -11.41
C ILE A 42 4.78 -20.45 -10.36
N SER A 43 4.23 -21.50 -9.78
CA SER A 43 4.92 -22.30 -8.75
C SER A 43 6.20 -22.96 -9.27
N ALA A 44 6.18 -23.48 -10.51
CA ALA A 44 7.36 -24.06 -11.15
C ALA A 44 8.42 -23.00 -11.44
N LYS A 45 8.04 -21.81 -11.96
CA LYS A 45 8.96 -20.69 -12.23
C LYS A 45 9.64 -20.16 -10.97
N LYS A 46 8.94 -20.17 -9.84
CA LYS A 46 9.47 -19.77 -8.53
C LYS A 46 10.17 -20.92 -7.79
N GLU A 47 10.20 -22.13 -8.38
CA GLU A 47 10.77 -23.35 -7.77
C GLU A 47 10.23 -23.61 -6.36
N GLU A 48 8.94 -23.46 -6.21
CA GLU A 48 8.28 -23.56 -4.91
C GLU A 48 8.19 -25.00 -4.40
N PRO A 49 8.26 -25.21 -3.07
CA PRO A 49 8.04 -26.51 -2.48
C PRO A 49 6.58 -26.98 -2.66
N ALA A 50 6.38 -28.30 -2.69
CA ALA A 50 5.08 -28.93 -2.96
C ALA A 50 3.94 -28.42 -2.05
N TRP A 51 4.22 -28.12 -0.77
CA TRP A 51 3.21 -27.60 0.17
C TRP A 51 2.63 -26.26 -0.25
N LEU A 52 3.46 -25.39 -0.88
CA LEU A 52 2.99 -24.07 -1.34
C LEU A 52 2.15 -24.20 -2.60
N LEU A 53 2.54 -25.09 -3.53
CA LEU A 53 1.70 -25.41 -4.69
C LEU A 53 0.32 -25.95 -4.27
N GLU A 54 0.28 -26.87 -3.31
CA GLU A 54 -0.98 -27.41 -2.78
C GLU A 54 -1.85 -26.29 -2.16
N TRP A 55 -1.22 -25.38 -1.43
CA TRP A 55 -1.89 -24.22 -0.82
C TRP A 55 -2.48 -23.28 -1.88
N ARG A 56 -1.71 -22.99 -2.96
CA ARG A 56 -2.18 -22.17 -4.10
C ARG A 56 -3.36 -22.81 -4.82
N ILE A 57 -3.28 -24.10 -5.13
CA ILE A 57 -4.35 -24.82 -5.81
C ILE A 57 -5.62 -24.85 -4.95
N LYS A 58 -5.49 -25.02 -3.65
CA LYS A 58 -6.61 -24.93 -2.71
C LYS A 58 -7.26 -23.53 -2.75
N ALA A 59 -6.45 -22.49 -2.76
CA ALA A 59 -6.91 -21.09 -2.85
C ALA A 59 -7.63 -20.84 -4.18
N TYR A 60 -7.06 -21.28 -5.30
CA TYR A 60 -7.67 -21.14 -6.63
C TYR A 60 -9.03 -21.86 -6.72
N ARG A 61 -9.11 -23.12 -6.27
CA ARG A 61 -10.36 -23.87 -6.25
C ARG A 61 -11.42 -23.24 -5.35
N HIS A 62 -10.99 -22.64 -4.23
CA HIS A 62 -11.89 -21.88 -3.37
C HIS A 62 -12.38 -20.60 -4.06
N TRP A 63 -11.48 -19.85 -4.71
CA TRP A 63 -11.81 -18.64 -5.46
C TRP A 63 -12.88 -18.90 -6.55
N LEU A 64 -12.81 -20.03 -7.24
CA LEU A 64 -13.82 -20.44 -8.23
C LEU A 64 -15.23 -20.64 -7.65
N THR A 65 -15.35 -20.78 -6.33
CA THR A 65 -16.65 -20.94 -5.64
C THR A 65 -17.18 -19.62 -5.07
N MET A 66 -16.43 -18.53 -5.22
CA MET A 66 -16.79 -17.22 -4.67
C MET A 66 -17.37 -16.32 -5.76
N ASP A 67 -18.29 -15.45 -5.37
CA ASP A 67 -18.74 -14.35 -6.21
C ASP A 67 -17.89 -13.10 -5.93
N GLU A 68 -17.62 -12.32 -6.97
CA GLU A 68 -16.98 -11.02 -6.83
C GLU A 68 -17.89 -10.09 -6.03
N PRO A 69 -17.39 -9.43 -4.96
CA PRO A 69 -18.26 -8.64 -4.09
C PRO A 69 -18.69 -7.33 -4.76
N ASP A 70 -19.95 -6.95 -4.56
CA ASP A 70 -20.62 -5.78 -5.16
C ASP A 70 -21.05 -4.70 -4.14
N TRP A 71 -20.73 -4.89 -2.85
CA TRP A 71 -21.20 -4.04 -1.76
C TRP A 71 -20.44 -2.71 -1.60
N ALA A 72 -19.28 -2.55 -2.23
CA ALA A 72 -18.48 -1.32 -2.16
C ALA A 72 -19.15 -0.21 -2.99
N LYS A 73 -18.94 1.04 -2.57
CA LYS A 73 -19.47 2.20 -3.29
C LYS A 73 -18.50 2.66 -4.38
N ILE A 74 -18.20 1.75 -5.28
CA ILE A 74 -17.39 1.93 -6.48
C ILE A 74 -18.08 1.23 -7.65
N GLY A 75 -17.87 1.70 -8.86
CA GLY A 75 -18.40 1.08 -10.07
C GLY A 75 -17.33 0.93 -11.13
N TYR A 76 -17.20 -0.27 -11.67
CA TYR A 76 -16.26 -0.60 -12.74
C TYR A 76 -16.86 -1.68 -13.64
N PRO A 77 -16.44 -1.76 -14.92
CA PRO A 77 -16.86 -2.86 -15.77
C PRO A 77 -16.37 -4.21 -15.24
N PRO A 78 -17.08 -5.31 -15.50
CA PRO A 78 -16.64 -6.65 -15.10
C PRO A 78 -15.19 -6.91 -15.52
N ILE A 79 -14.38 -7.46 -14.61
CA ILE A 79 -12.99 -7.81 -14.89
C ILE A 79 -12.97 -9.14 -15.65
N ASP A 80 -12.33 -9.16 -16.82
CA ASP A 80 -12.05 -10.42 -17.53
C ASP A 80 -10.76 -11.03 -17.02
N TYR A 81 -10.88 -11.97 -16.08
CA TYR A 81 -9.74 -12.69 -15.51
C TYR A 81 -9.01 -13.59 -16.53
N ASN A 82 -9.57 -13.78 -17.73
CA ASN A 82 -8.92 -14.55 -18.81
C ASN A 82 -8.14 -13.67 -19.77
N ASP A 83 -8.30 -12.35 -19.72
CA ASP A 83 -7.55 -11.40 -20.55
C ASP A 83 -6.42 -10.69 -19.78
N ALA A 84 -5.82 -11.34 -18.79
CA ALA A 84 -4.69 -10.82 -18.03
C ALA A 84 -3.53 -11.81 -17.95
N TYR A 85 -2.31 -11.26 -17.81
CA TYR A 85 -1.12 -12.04 -17.46
C TYR A 85 -0.94 -12.05 -15.93
N TYR A 86 -0.70 -13.23 -15.37
CA TYR A 86 -0.50 -13.44 -13.92
C TYR A 86 0.96 -13.59 -13.53
N TYR A 87 1.85 -13.58 -14.51
CA TYR A 87 3.30 -13.58 -14.32
C TYR A 87 3.96 -12.88 -15.48
N SER A 88 4.86 -11.95 -15.19
CA SER A 88 5.83 -11.38 -16.11
C SER A 88 7.15 -11.13 -15.37
N ALA A 89 8.26 -11.37 -16.03
CA ALA A 89 9.59 -11.15 -15.47
C ALA A 89 10.53 -10.66 -16.55
N PRO A 90 11.52 -9.80 -16.23
CA PRO A 90 12.61 -9.51 -17.15
C PRO A 90 13.32 -10.80 -17.57
N LYS A 91 13.74 -10.90 -18.84
CA LYS A 91 14.53 -12.04 -19.35
C LYS A 91 16.00 -11.95 -18.88
N SER A 92 16.27 -11.67 -17.64
CA SER A 92 17.57 -11.81 -17.01
C SER A 92 17.66 -13.21 -16.40
N GLY A 93 18.79 -13.87 -16.52
CA GLY A 93 19.02 -15.30 -16.24
C GLY A 93 18.26 -15.93 -15.07
N ASP A 94 18.18 -17.24 -15.07
CA ASP A 94 17.29 -18.08 -14.22
C ASP A 94 17.49 -17.93 -12.68
N GLU A 95 18.51 -17.21 -12.23
CA GLU A 95 18.76 -16.91 -10.80
C GLU A 95 18.67 -15.40 -10.59
N GLY A 96 17.94 -14.97 -9.56
CA GLY A 96 17.92 -13.57 -9.18
C GLY A 96 19.33 -13.06 -8.90
N PRO A 97 19.65 -11.77 -9.17
CA PRO A 97 21.01 -11.26 -9.04
C PRO A 97 21.48 -11.37 -7.58
N GLU A 98 22.67 -11.94 -7.38
CA GLU A 98 23.34 -12.00 -6.06
C GLU A 98 23.97 -10.66 -5.67
N SER A 99 24.23 -9.79 -6.66
CA SER A 99 24.78 -8.44 -6.46
C SER A 99 24.16 -7.42 -7.41
N LEU A 100 24.28 -6.13 -7.08
CA LEU A 100 23.83 -5.03 -7.93
C LEU A 100 24.54 -4.98 -9.28
N ASP A 101 25.75 -5.50 -9.37
CA ASP A 101 26.54 -5.54 -10.62
C ASP A 101 25.96 -6.52 -11.66
N GLU A 102 25.11 -7.44 -11.23
CA GLU A 102 24.42 -8.43 -12.07
C GLU A 102 23.03 -7.96 -12.52
N VAL A 103 22.54 -6.85 -11.94
CA VAL A 103 21.23 -6.28 -12.30
C VAL A 103 21.35 -5.57 -13.65
N ASP A 104 20.33 -5.76 -14.52
CA ASP A 104 20.26 -5.07 -15.81
C ASP A 104 20.39 -3.55 -15.62
N PRO A 105 21.33 -2.88 -16.33
CA PRO A 105 21.56 -1.44 -16.20
C PRO A 105 20.31 -0.58 -16.46
N GLU A 106 19.37 -1.02 -17.32
CA GLU A 106 18.12 -0.30 -17.55
C GLU A 106 17.17 -0.37 -16.37
N LEU A 107 17.18 -1.49 -15.62
CA LEU A 107 16.45 -1.60 -14.35
C LEU A 107 17.04 -0.68 -13.29
N LEU A 108 18.36 -0.66 -13.12
CA LEU A 108 19.03 0.26 -12.20
C LEU A 108 18.70 1.71 -12.54
N ALA A 109 18.83 2.10 -13.81
CA ALA A 109 18.49 3.45 -14.28
C ALA A 109 17.01 3.79 -14.06
N THR A 110 16.11 2.80 -14.13
CA THR A 110 14.69 2.99 -13.82
C THR A 110 14.49 3.39 -12.36
N TYR A 111 15.11 2.67 -11.43
CA TYR A 111 14.99 2.97 -10.00
C TYR A 111 15.69 4.29 -9.62
N GLU A 112 16.85 4.61 -10.22
CA GLU A 112 17.49 5.92 -10.06
C GLU A 112 16.59 7.05 -10.53
N LYS A 113 15.96 6.90 -11.70
CA LYS A 113 15.00 7.87 -12.24
C LYS A 113 13.77 8.04 -11.33
N LEU A 114 13.35 6.99 -10.66
CA LEU A 114 12.29 7.04 -9.63
C LEU A 114 12.77 7.67 -8.32
N GLY A 115 14.09 7.84 -8.14
CA GLY A 115 14.70 8.39 -6.92
C GLY A 115 14.75 7.39 -5.78
N ILE A 116 14.80 6.08 -6.11
CA ILE A 116 14.87 4.99 -5.14
C ILE A 116 16.34 4.67 -4.90
N PRO A 117 16.87 4.77 -3.66
CA PRO A 117 18.27 4.50 -3.36
C PRO A 117 18.53 2.99 -3.38
N ILE A 118 19.09 2.49 -4.49
CA ILE A 118 19.49 1.08 -4.60
C ILE A 118 20.96 0.87 -4.18
N HIS A 119 21.77 1.92 -4.10
CA HIS A 119 23.16 1.84 -3.71
C HIS A 119 23.34 2.08 -2.21
N GLU A 120 24.02 1.14 -1.52
CA GLU A 120 24.32 1.24 -0.08
C GLU A 120 25.19 2.43 0.31
N GLN A 121 25.84 3.08 -0.67
CA GLN A 121 26.80 4.16 -0.48
C GLN A 121 26.18 5.58 -0.49
N GLU A 122 24.92 5.75 -0.87
CA GLU A 122 24.28 7.05 -0.88
C GLU A 122 23.77 7.45 0.50
N VAL A 123 24.70 7.67 1.42
CA VAL A 123 24.44 8.38 2.68
C VAL A 123 24.42 9.88 2.34
N LEU A 124 23.27 10.42 2.01
CA LEU A 124 23.06 11.85 2.07
C LEU A 124 23.20 12.30 3.53
N ALA A 125 24.06 13.28 3.79
CA ALA A 125 24.35 13.77 5.12
C ALA A 125 23.04 14.12 5.87
N GLY A 126 22.72 13.32 6.90
CA GLY A 126 21.55 13.50 7.77
C GLY A 126 20.35 12.58 7.51
N VAL A 127 20.38 11.71 6.51
CA VAL A 127 19.36 10.69 6.25
C VAL A 127 19.78 9.37 6.91
N LYS A 128 18.86 8.70 7.61
CA LYS A 128 19.09 7.36 8.13
C LYS A 128 19.17 6.37 6.96
N ASN A 129 20.03 5.38 7.07
CA ASN A 129 20.07 4.30 6.09
C ASN A 129 18.70 3.62 5.98
N VAL A 130 18.25 3.39 4.75
CA VAL A 130 17.03 2.65 4.44
C VAL A 130 17.42 1.40 3.66
N ALA A 131 16.99 0.23 4.16
CA ALA A 131 17.14 -1.00 3.39
C ALA A 131 15.99 -1.10 2.38
N VAL A 132 16.32 -1.31 1.13
CA VAL A 132 15.36 -1.33 0.02
C VAL A 132 15.33 -2.71 -0.64
N ASP A 133 14.12 -3.21 -0.90
CA ASP A 133 13.85 -4.31 -1.82
C ASP A 133 13.11 -3.75 -3.04
N ALA A 134 13.68 -3.92 -4.23
CA ALA A 134 13.12 -3.41 -5.47
C ALA A 134 12.46 -4.55 -6.25
N VAL A 135 11.15 -4.45 -6.45
CA VAL A 135 10.35 -5.45 -7.17
C VAL A 135 9.87 -4.89 -8.50
N PHE A 136 10.19 -5.58 -9.59
CA PHE A 136 9.79 -5.22 -10.95
C PHE A 136 8.90 -6.32 -11.52
N ASP A 137 7.65 -5.97 -11.81
CA ASP A 137 6.59 -6.92 -12.18
C ASP A 137 6.49 -8.09 -11.16
N SER A 138 6.87 -9.29 -11.55
CA SER A 138 6.71 -10.50 -10.73
C SER A 138 7.96 -10.94 -9.97
N VAL A 139 9.05 -10.17 -9.99
CA VAL A 139 10.33 -10.58 -9.38
C VAL A 139 11.01 -9.47 -8.61
N SER A 140 11.66 -9.82 -7.48
CA SER A 140 12.60 -8.94 -6.80
C SER A 140 13.90 -8.90 -7.59
N VAL A 141 14.38 -7.68 -7.88
CA VAL A 141 15.57 -7.44 -8.69
C VAL A 141 16.78 -6.95 -7.90
N ALA A 142 16.55 -6.44 -6.68
CA ALA A 142 17.64 -6.01 -5.80
C ALA A 142 17.15 -5.90 -4.36
N THR A 143 17.96 -6.34 -3.38
CA THR A 143 17.73 -6.10 -1.94
C THR A 143 19.02 -5.60 -1.30
N THR A 144 18.96 -4.45 -0.63
CA THR A 144 20.14 -3.79 -0.01
C THR A 144 20.27 -4.12 1.48
N PHE A 145 21.46 -3.93 2.05
CA PHE A 145 21.76 -4.08 3.49
C PHE A 145 21.46 -5.45 4.10
N LYS A 146 21.38 -6.52 3.30
CA LYS A 146 21.10 -7.89 3.80
C LYS A 146 22.09 -8.33 4.91
N GLU A 147 23.39 -8.11 4.71
CA GLU A 147 24.42 -8.49 5.69
C GLU A 147 24.33 -7.71 6.99
N THR A 148 24.11 -6.38 6.92
CA THR A 148 23.95 -5.52 8.08
C THR A 148 22.73 -5.96 8.91
N LEU A 149 21.60 -6.25 8.28
CA LEU A 149 20.40 -6.73 8.93
C LEU A 149 20.61 -8.12 9.55
N ALA A 150 21.24 -9.02 8.80
CA ALA A 150 21.58 -10.37 9.27
C ALA A 150 22.49 -10.36 10.51
N GLY A 151 23.43 -9.38 10.62
CA GLY A 151 24.23 -9.15 11.81
C GLY A 151 23.43 -8.88 13.09
N HIS A 152 22.19 -8.38 12.95
CA HIS A 152 21.22 -8.21 14.03
C HIS A 152 20.19 -9.35 14.13
N GLY A 153 20.33 -10.40 13.29
CA GLY A 153 19.38 -11.51 13.18
C GLY A 153 18.05 -11.13 12.50
N VAL A 154 17.98 -9.93 11.90
CA VAL A 154 16.82 -9.49 11.13
C VAL A 154 16.84 -10.15 9.75
N ILE A 155 15.71 -10.73 9.33
CA ILE A 155 15.52 -11.25 7.98
C ILE A 155 14.68 -10.23 7.22
N PHE A 156 15.19 -9.77 6.09
CA PHE A 156 14.48 -8.95 5.12
C PHE A 156 14.86 -9.46 3.72
N CYS A 157 13.92 -10.08 3.05
CA CYS A 157 14.14 -10.69 1.74
C CYS A 157 12.81 -10.82 0.98
N PRO A 158 12.84 -11.11 -0.33
CA PRO A 158 11.67 -11.49 -1.08
C PRO A 158 10.96 -12.71 -0.46
N ILE A 159 9.62 -12.76 -0.53
CA ILE A 159 8.88 -13.90 0.03
C ILE A 159 9.20 -15.20 -0.70
N SER A 160 9.52 -15.13 -1.98
CA SER A 160 9.97 -16.27 -2.79
C SER A 160 11.28 -16.89 -2.26
N GLU A 161 12.21 -16.05 -1.79
CA GLU A 161 13.43 -16.48 -1.10
C GLU A 161 13.11 -17.08 0.29
N ALA A 162 12.24 -16.42 1.06
CA ALA A 162 11.86 -16.89 2.38
C ALA A 162 11.17 -18.26 2.36
N VAL A 163 10.37 -18.54 1.34
CA VAL A 163 9.71 -19.85 1.14
C VAL A 163 10.73 -20.98 1.02
N LYS A 164 11.89 -20.73 0.42
CA LYS A 164 12.99 -21.71 0.25
C LYS A 164 13.85 -21.79 1.51
N ASN A 165 14.26 -20.63 2.06
CA ASN A 165 15.27 -20.54 3.11
C ASN A 165 14.69 -20.56 4.53
N GLN A 166 13.41 -20.20 4.71
CA GLN A 166 12.71 -20.09 6.00
C GLN A 166 11.34 -20.78 5.98
N PRO A 167 11.22 -22.03 5.43
CA PRO A 167 9.93 -22.66 5.18
C PRO A 167 9.07 -22.83 6.43
N GLU A 168 9.68 -23.11 7.60
CA GLU A 168 8.95 -23.28 8.86
C GLU A 168 8.26 -21.99 9.32
N LEU A 169 8.95 -20.86 9.20
CA LEU A 169 8.38 -19.55 9.55
C LEU A 169 7.26 -19.16 8.58
N VAL A 170 7.50 -19.36 7.29
CA VAL A 170 6.48 -19.04 6.27
C VAL A 170 5.24 -19.90 6.46
N GLN A 171 5.39 -21.23 6.61
CA GLN A 171 4.25 -22.12 6.84
C GLN A 171 3.47 -21.80 8.12
N LYS A 172 4.15 -21.38 9.18
CA LYS A 172 3.54 -21.05 10.47
C LYS A 172 2.68 -19.78 10.40
N TYR A 173 3.11 -18.79 9.63
CA TYR A 173 2.52 -17.46 9.70
C TYR A 173 1.74 -17.06 8.47
N MET A 174 2.12 -17.46 7.26
CA MET A 174 1.40 -17.16 6.02
C MET A 174 -0.02 -17.72 6.05
N GLY A 175 -1.00 -16.89 5.75
CA GLY A 175 -2.41 -17.25 5.83
C GLY A 175 -2.97 -17.30 7.27
N SER A 176 -2.16 -16.97 8.29
CA SER A 176 -2.59 -17.01 9.69
C SER A 176 -3.35 -15.75 10.13
N VAL A 177 -3.25 -14.67 9.36
CA VAL A 177 -3.95 -13.40 9.57
C VAL A 177 -4.89 -13.10 8.40
N VAL A 178 -4.47 -13.42 7.17
CA VAL A 178 -5.30 -13.39 5.97
C VAL A 178 -5.43 -14.82 5.41
N PRO A 179 -6.39 -15.61 5.90
CA PRO A 179 -6.63 -16.94 5.34
C PRO A 179 -7.08 -16.85 3.88
N THR A 180 -6.90 -17.93 3.12
CA THR A 180 -7.32 -18.02 1.70
C THR A 180 -8.81 -17.74 1.48
N ALA A 181 -9.62 -17.84 2.52
CA ALA A 181 -11.06 -17.60 2.51
C ALA A 181 -11.46 -16.22 3.09
N ASP A 182 -10.51 -15.28 3.29
CA ASP A 182 -10.80 -13.96 3.89
C ASP A 182 -11.76 -13.14 2.99
N ASN A 183 -11.45 -13.05 1.72
CA ASN A 183 -12.29 -12.41 0.70
C ASN A 183 -11.85 -12.86 -0.72
N TYR A 184 -12.64 -12.47 -1.72
CA TYR A 184 -12.44 -12.81 -3.13
C TYR A 184 -11.03 -12.48 -3.66
N PHE A 185 -10.54 -11.25 -3.44
CA PHE A 185 -9.23 -10.82 -3.92
C PHE A 185 -8.06 -11.40 -3.11
N ALA A 186 -8.28 -11.72 -1.83
CA ALA A 186 -7.28 -12.44 -1.03
C ALA A 186 -7.16 -13.91 -1.46
N ALA A 187 -8.26 -14.54 -1.86
CA ALA A 187 -8.25 -15.88 -2.45
C ALA A 187 -7.52 -15.88 -3.80
N LEU A 188 -7.82 -14.91 -4.67
CA LEU A 188 -7.12 -14.70 -5.94
C LEU A 188 -5.61 -14.50 -5.71
N ASN A 189 -5.23 -13.54 -4.86
CA ASN A 189 -3.82 -13.32 -4.51
C ASN A 189 -3.17 -14.61 -4.03
N SER A 190 -3.82 -15.33 -3.13
CA SER A 190 -3.28 -16.59 -2.60
C SER A 190 -2.98 -17.62 -3.68
N ALA A 191 -3.76 -17.64 -4.77
CA ALA A 191 -3.51 -18.54 -5.89
C ALA A 191 -2.33 -18.10 -6.76
N VAL A 192 -2.16 -16.78 -6.99
CA VAL A 192 -1.29 -16.26 -8.05
C VAL A 192 -0.21 -15.27 -7.60
N PHE A 193 -0.04 -15.00 -6.30
CA PHE A 193 1.00 -14.06 -5.87
C PHE A 193 2.37 -14.48 -6.40
N THR A 194 3.17 -13.50 -6.82
CA THR A 194 4.46 -13.77 -7.48
C THR A 194 5.63 -13.44 -6.60
N ASP A 195 5.62 -12.28 -5.95
CA ASP A 195 6.61 -11.90 -4.96
C ASP A 195 6.00 -10.98 -3.90
N GLY A 196 6.83 -10.33 -3.11
CA GLY A 196 6.50 -9.48 -1.98
C GLY A 196 7.57 -9.61 -0.92
N SER A 197 7.34 -9.03 0.26
CA SER A 197 8.37 -8.97 1.29
C SER A 197 8.13 -9.95 2.41
N PHE A 198 9.19 -10.60 2.85
CA PHE A 198 9.26 -11.31 4.11
C PHE A 198 10.15 -10.58 5.10
N VAL A 199 9.62 -10.26 6.27
CA VAL A 199 10.34 -9.60 7.35
C VAL A 199 10.17 -10.37 8.65
N PHE A 200 11.29 -10.71 9.28
CA PHE A 200 11.29 -11.31 10.61
C PHE A 200 12.24 -10.52 11.53
N ILE A 201 11.69 -10.00 12.64
CA ILE A 201 12.45 -9.29 13.64
C ILE A 201 12.55 -10.15 14.89
N PRO A 202 13.78 -10.56 15.31
CA PRO A 202 13.98 -11.40 16.48
C PRO A 202 13.56 -10.71 17.78
N LYS A 203 13.36 -11.54 18.82
CA LYS A 203 13.03 -11.07 20.16
C LYS A 203 13.99 -10.00 20.68
N GLY A 204 13.43 -8.89 21.17
CA GLY A 204 14.17 -7.78 21.78
C GLY A 204 14.96 -6.92 20.78
N VAL A 205 14.89 -7.20 19.49
CA VAL A 205 15.62 -6.44 18.48
C VAL A 205 14.78 -5.24 18.01
N ARG A 206 15.38 -4.07 18.09
CA ARG A 206 14.89 -2.89 17.40
C ARG A 206 15.58 -2.80 16.04
N CYS A 207 14.82 -2.90 14.93
CA CYS A 207 15.40 -2.84 13.61
C CYS A 207 16.28 -1.59 13.46
N PRO A 208 17.56 -1.74 13.03
CA PRO A 208 18.53 -0.65 13.05
C PRO A 208 18.23 0.46 12.03
N MET A 209 17.41 0.17 11.01
CA MET A 209 17.08 1.08 9.93
C MET A 209 15.62 0.89 9.49
N GLU A 210 15.11 1.84 8.72
CA GLU A 210 13.84 1.71 8.02
C GLU A 210 13.96 0.61 6.93
N LEU A 211 12.92 -0.19 6.76
CA LEU A 211 12.81 -1.14 5.66
C LEU A 211 11.85 -0.59 4.62
N SER A 212 12.16 -0.78 3.35
CA SER A 212 11.27 -0.33 2.27
C SER A 212 11.21 -1.34 1.14
N THR A 213 10.04 -1.57 0.58
CA THR A 213 9.89 -2.28 -0.67
C THR A 213 9.21 -1.39 -1.70
N TYR A 214 9.77 -1.37 -2.88
CA TYR A 214 9.25 -0.60 -4.01
C TYR A 214 8.77 -1.53 -5.11
N PHE A 215 7.47 -1.45 -5.41
CA PHE A 215 6.82 -2.22 -6.46
C PHE A 215 6.64 -1.38 -7.71
N ARG A 216 7.14 -1.86 -8.84
CA ARG A 216 6.97 -1.25 -10.16
C ARG A 216 6.25 -2.20 -11.09
N ILE A 217 5.01 -1.88 -11.46
CA ILE A 217 4.35 -2.54 -12.59
C ILE A 217 4.90 -1.91 -13.87
N ASN A 218 5.41 -2.70 -14.80
CA ASN A 218 5.92 -2.19 -16.07
C ASN A 218 5.25 -2.83 -17.28
N ALA A 219 4.96 -4.13 -17.23
CA ALA A 219 4.38 -4.86 -18.34
C ALA A 219 2.89 -4.51 -18.57
N ALA A 220 2.48 -4.48 -19.84
CA ALA A 220 1.10 -4.25 -20.26
C ALA A 220 0.20 -5.47 -19.97
N ASN A 221 -1.07 -5.25 -19.67
CA ASN A 221 -2.07 -6.31 -19.39
C ASN A 221 -1.66 -7.28 -18.27
N THR A 222 -0.74 -6.89 -17.39
CA THR A 222 -0.24 -7.70 -16.28
C THR A 222 -0.91 -7.27 -14.99
N GLY A 223 -1.49 -8.23 -14.26
CA GLY A 223 -1.89 -8.00 -12.88
C GLY A 223 -0.68 -8.02 -11.95
N GLN A 224 -0.74 -7.26 -10.87
CA GLN A 224 0.26 -7.26 -9.80
C GLN A 224 -0.33 -7.90 -8.55
N PHE A 225 0.33 -8.96 -8.07
CA PHE A 225 -0.16 -9.78 -6.97
C PHE A 225 0.95 -10.00 -5.94
N GLU A 226 1.19 -9.01 -5.07
CA GLU A 226 2.20 -9.12 -4.03
C GLU A 226 1.65 -9.76 -2.75
N ARG A 227 2.53 -10.44 -2.01
CA ARG A 227 2.22 -10.92 -0.68
C ARG A 227 3.33 -10.58 0.31
N THR A 228 3.01 -9.73 1.29
CA THR A 228 3.95 -9.29 2.31
C THR A 228 3.61 -9.92 3.66
N LEU A 229 4.62 -10.46 4.35
CA LEU A 229 4.50 -11.06 5.67
C LEU A 229 5.55 -10.46 6.62
N ILE A 230 5.10 -9.76 7.67
CA ILE A 230 5.97 -9.16 8.69
C ILE A 230 5.68 -9.77 10.05
N ILE A 231 6.72 -10.30 10.70
CA ILE A 231 6.66 -10.91 12.02
C ILE A 231 7.58 -10.17 12.95
N ALA A 232 7.03 -9.58 14.01
CA ALA A 232 7.77 -8.93 15.08
C ALA A 232 7.65 -9.78 16.35
N GLU A 233 8.77 -10.39 16.77
CA GLU A 233 8.82 -11.19 17.97
C GLU A 233 8.81 -10.31 19.25
N GLU A 234 8.71 -10.91 20.42
CA GLU A 234 8.57 -10.23 21.72
C GLU A 234 9.57 -9.08 21.91
N GLY A 235 9.06 -7.89 22.24
CA GLY A 235 9.87 -6.69 22.52
C GLY A 235 10.60 -6.11 21.30
N SER A 236 10.24 -6.51 20.09
CA SER A 236 10.88 -6.03 18.86
C SER A 236 10.17 -4.83 18.26
N TYR A 237 10.88 -4.14 17.35
CA TYR A 237 10.37 -2.97 16.63
C TYR A 237 10.80 -2.99 15.18
N VAL A 238 9.88 -2.65 14.29
CA VAL A 238 10.17 -2.41 12.87
C VAL A 238 9.30 -1.28 12.32
N SER A 239 9.91 -0.47 11.46
CA SER A 239 9.22 0.46 10.57
C SER A 239 9.46 0.01 9.13
N TYR A 240 8.37 -0.16 8.40
CA TYR A 240 8.38 -0.67 7.02
C TYR A 240 7.53 0.24 6.13
N LEU A 241 8.06 0.53 4.95
CA LEU A 241 7.37 1.31 3.94
C LEU A 241 7.15 0.49 2.65
N GLU A 242 5.97 0.62 2.10
CA GLU A 242 5.60 0.12 0.77
C GLU A 242 5.40 1.30 -0.18
N GLY A 243 6.20 1.35 -1.23
CA GLY A 243 6.03 2.28 -2.35
C GLY A 243 5.55 1.53 -3.60
N CYS A 244 4.55 2.07 -4.31
CA CYS A 244 4.01 1.44 -5.50
C CYS A 244 3.83 2.45 -6.63
N THR A 245 4.26 2.07 -7.85
CA THR A 245 4.10 2.91 -9.05
C THR A 245 3.75 2.07 -10.28
N ALA A 246 3.06 2.69 -11.25
CA ALA A 246 2.81 2.11 -12.57
C ALA A 246 2.92 3.18 -13.66
N PRO A 247 3.32 2.82 -14.91
CA PRO A 247 3.31 3.73 -16.04
C PRO A 247 1.87 4.05 -16.48
N MET A 248 1.72 5.11 -17.26
CA MET A 248 0.44 5.47 -17.89
C MET A 248 0.12 4.51 -19.04
N ARG A 249 -1.08 3.92 -19.03
CA ARG A 249 -1.59 3.04 -20.09
C ARG A 249 -3.10 3.21 -20.28
N ASP A 250 -3.59 2.96 -21.51
CA ASP A 250 -4.99 3.08 -21.87
C ASP A 250 -5.84 1.84 -21.48
N GLU A 251 -5.27 0.98 -20.65
CA GLU A 251 -5.89 -0.27 -20.16
C GLU A 251 -6.03 -0.27 -18.65
N ASN A 252 -6.99 -1.06 -18.15
CA ASN A 252 -7.13 -1.29 -16.71
C ASN A 252 -6.20 -2.43 -16.28
N GLN A 253 -5.47 -2.22 -15.20
CA GLN A 253 -4.61 -3.23 -14.60
C GLN A 253 -5.03 -3.51 -13.17
N LEU A 254 -5.14 -4.79 -12.81
CA LEU A 254 -5.52 -5.22 -11.47
C LEU A 254 -4.28 -5.33 -10.57
N HIS A 255 -4.30 -4.56 -9.49
CA HIS A 255 -3.39 -4.73 -8.37
C HIS A 255 -4.15 -5.33 -7.19
N ALA A 256 -3.86 -6.58 -6.83
CA ALA A 256 -4.50 -7.27 -5.72
C ALA A 256 -3.43 -7.84 -4.77
N ALA A 257 -3.03 -7.02 -3.79
CA ALA A 257 -2.00 -7.37 -2.81
C ALA A 257 -2.58 -7.89 -1.50
N VAL A 258 -1.78 -8.68 -0.78
CA VAL A 258 -2.08 -9.14 0.57
C VAL A 258 -0.93 -8.82 1.50
N VAL A 259 -1.25 -8.22 2.66
CA VAL A 259 -0.27 -7.94 3.73
C VAL A 259 -0.74 -8.54 5.05
N GLU A 260 0.15 -9.30 5.67
CA GLU A 260 -0.06 -9.93 6.98
C GLU A 260 0.99 -9.43 7.97
N LEU A 261 0.54 -8.82 9.08
CA LEU A 261 1.41 -8.39 10.18
C LEU A 261 1.10 -9.19 11.45
N VAL A 262 2.14 -9.64 12.13
CA VAL A 262 2.04 -10.36 13.41
C VAL A 262 2.94 -9.68 14.43
N ALA A 263 2.34 -9.06 15.46
CA ALA A 263 3.06 -8.49 16.59
C ALA A 263 2.86 -9.34 17.85
N LYS A 264 3.99 -9.77 18.47
CA LYS A 264 4.03 -10.52 19.73
C LYS A 264 4.03 -9.60 20.93
N ASP A 265 4.26 -10.13 22.14
CA ASP A 265 4.29 -9.35 23.38
C ASP A 265 5.26 -8.17 23.28
N ASP A 266 4.80 -6.97 23.67
CA ASP A 266 5.59 -5.73 23.66
C ASP A 266 6.21 -5.38 22.28
N ALA A 267 5.78 -6.02 21.17
CA ALA A 267 6.29 -5.73 19.84
C ALA A 267 5.53 -4.58 19.17
N GLU A 268 6.24 -3.81 18.33
CA GLU A 268 5.64 -2.71 17.57
C GLU A 268 6.00 -2.83 16.09
N ILE A 269 4.97 -2.72 15.22
CA ILE A 269 5.11 -2.63 13.78
C ILE A 269 4.51 -1.32 13.30
N LYS A 270 5.31 -0.49 12.65
CA LYS A 270 4.83 0.64 11.83
C LYS A 270 4.85 0.21 10.37
N TYR A 271 3.71 0.29 9.70
CA TYR A 271 3.59 -0.02 8.29
C TYR A 271 3.05 1.19 7.55
N SER A 272 3.87 1.75 6.67
CA SER A 272 3.51 2.91 5.87
C SER A 272 3.34 2.51 4.40
N THR A 273 2.41 3.15 3.70
CA THR A 273 2.21 2.98 2.26
C THR A 273 2.12 4.34 1.60
N VAL A 274 2.90 4.54 0.56
CA VAL A 274 2.76 5.68 -0.35
C VAL A 274 2.52 5.12 -1.75
N GLN A 275 1.32 5.31 -2.28
CA GLN A 275 0.91 4.78 -3.58
C GLN A 275 0.68 5.92 -4.56
N ASN A 276 1.33 5.80 -5.72
CA ASN A 276 1.18 6.71 -6.84
C ASN A 276 0.94 5.89 -8.11
N TRP A 277 -0.32 5.56 -8.32
CA TRP A 277 -0.77 4.80 -9.47
C TRP A 277 -1.19 5.69 -10.63
N TYR A 278 -1.51 5.11 -11.77
CA TYR A 278 -2.09 5.79 -12.91
C TYR A 278 -3.63 5.76 -12.82
N PRO A 279 -4.30 6.94 -12.94
CA PRO A 279 -5.75 7.05 -12.71
C PRO A 279 -6.64 6.73 -13.92
N GLY A 280 -6.06 6.47 -15.07
CA GLY A 280 -6.74 6.53 -16.36
C GLY A 280 -6.57 7.90 -17.04
N ASP A 281 -7.12 8.04 -18.24
CA ASP A 281 -7.08 9.27 -19.03
C ASP A 281 -8.09 10.34 -18.52
N GLU A 282 -8.15 11.46 -19.22
CA GLU A 282 -9.08 12.56 -18.90
C GLU A 282 -10.57 12.18 -19.02
N ASN A 283 -10.89 11.07 -19.70
CA ASN A 283 -12.22 10.50 -19.84
C ASN A 283 -12.52 9.37 -18.85
N GLY A 284 -11.54 9.01 -18.01
CA GLY A 284 -11.64 7.92 -17.05
C GLY A 284 -11.43 6.53 -17.67
N VAL A 285 -10.75 6.46 -18.82
CA VAL A 285 -10.43 5.18 -19.49
C VAL A 285 -9.05 4.70 -19.02
N GLY A 286 -8.92 3.40 -18.75
CA GLY A 286 -7.68 2.80 -18.22
C GLY A 286 -7.49 3.03 -16.72
N GLY A 287 -6.27 2.81 -16.27
CA GLY A 287 -5.86 3.03 -14.89
C GLY A 287 -5.88 1.80 -13.99
N ILE A 288 -5.35 1.95 -12.80
CA ILE A 288 -5.14 0.86 -11.86
C ILE A 288 -6.38 0.61 -10.99
N TYR A 289 -6.79 -0.67 -10.90
CA TYR A 289 -7.73 -1.17 -9.91
C TYR A 289 -6.94 -1.69 -8.70
N ASN A 290 -6.89 -0.91 -7.65
CA ASN A 290 -6.07 -1.15 -6.46
C ASN A 290 -6.92 -1.81 -5.35
N PHE A 291 -7.00 -3.15 -5.37
CA PHE A 291 -7.81 -3.97 -4.46
C PHE A 291 -6.91 -4.71 -3.47
N VAL A 292 -6.71 -4.15 -2.28
CA VAL A 292 -5.69 -4.61 -1.34
C VAL A 292 -6.29 -5.09 -0.02
N THR A 293 -5.82 -6.23 0.44
CA THR A 293 -6.18 -6.82 1.73
C THR A 293 -5.01 -6.74 2.70
N LYS A 294 -5.09 -5.87 3.70
CA LYS A 294 -4.09 -5.72 4.77
C LYS A 294 -4.68 -6.08 6.13
N ARG A 295 -4.04 -6.99 6.86
CA ARG A 295 -4.48 -7.43 8.19
C ARG A 295 -3.31 -7.46 9.15
N GLY A 296 -3.49 -6.84 10.33
CA GLY A 296 -2.54 -6.88 11.43
C GLY A 296 -3.11 -7.59 12.65
N ALA A 297 -2.39 -8.56 13.20
CA ALA A 297 -2.75 -9.25 14.41
C ALA A 297 -1.82 -8.84 15.56
N CYS A 298 -2.34 -8.03 16.49
CA CYS A 298 -1.70 -7.73 17.76
C CYS A 298 -1.92 -8.93 18.70
N ARG A 299 -1.14 -10.00 18.50
CA ARG A 299 -1.30 -11.26 19.24
C ARG A 299 -0.80 -11.17 20.67
N GLY A 300 0.21 -10.34 20.88
CA GLY A 300 0.87 -10.21 22.16
C GLY A 300 0.29 -9.12 23.06
N LYS A 301 0.55 -9.25 24.36
CA LYS A 301 0.26 -8.21 25.35
C LYS A 301 1.07 -6.94 25.05
N ASN A 302 0.46 -5.75 25.20
CA ASN A 302 1.07 -4.45 24.92
C ASN A 302 1.59 -4.28 23.48
N SER A 303 1.25 -5.19 22.55
CA SER A 303 1.69 -5.08 21.17
C SER A 303 1.02 -3.91 20.44
N LYS A 304 1.69 -3.38 19.43
CA LYS A 304 1.19 -2.24 18.67
C LYS A 304 1.38 -2.45 17.17
N ILE A 305 0.32 -2.14 16.40
CA ILE A 305 0.40 -2.04 14.94
C ILE A 305 -0.16 -0.68 14.53
N SER A 306 0.63 0.07 13.77
CA SER A 306 0.26 1.36 13.21
C SER A 306 0.30 1.30 11.68
N TRP A 307 -0.83 1.61 11.04
CA TRP A 307 -0.95 1.76 9.60
C TRP A 307 -0.95 3.23 9.24
N THR A 308 -0.07 3.65 8.34
CA THR A 308 -0.10 4.99 7.74
C THR A 308 -0.18 4.84 6.23
N GLN A 309 -1.15 5.47 5.58
CA GLN A 309 -1.29 5.35 4.13
C GLN A 309 -1.62 6.68 3.45
N VAL A 310 -0.97 6.88 2.30
CA VAL A 310 -1.28 7.93 1.34
C VAL A 310 -1.64 7.27 0.01
N GLU A 311 -2.91 7.35 -0.34
CA GLU A 311 -3.48 6.69 -1.51
C GLU A 311 -3.79 7.74 -2.57
N THR A 312 -3.08 7.67 -3.69
CA THR A 312 -3.29 8.56 -4.85
C THR A 312 -3.22 7.80 -6.17
N GLY A 313 -3.82 8.34 -7.18
CA GLY A 313 -3.57 7.96 -8.56
C GLY A 313 -4.30 6.74 -9.09
N SER A 314 -4.90 5.87 -8.27
CA SER A 314 -5.67 4.75 -8.81
C SER A 314 -6.97 5.19 -9.48
N ALA A 315 -7.38 4.52 -10.55
CA ALA A 315 -8.73 4.68 -11.08
C ALA A 315 -9.77 4.25 -10.03
N ILE A 316 -9.50 3.12 -9.37
CA ILE A 316 -10.32 2.62 -8.26
C ILE A 316 -9.42 2.17 -7.12
N THR A 317 -9.70 2.65 -5.90
CA THR A 317 -9.07 2.17 -4.68
C THR A 317 -10.09 1.47 -3.79
N TRP A 318 -9.83 0.19 -3.48
CA TRP A 318 -10.67 -0.61 -2.59
C TRP A 318 -9.81 -1.30 -1.53
N LYS A 319 -9.73 -0.71 -0.32
CA LYS A 319 -8.71 -1.09 0.64
C LYS A 319 -9.11 -0.79 2.08
N TYR A 320 -9.05 -1.81 2.96
CA TYR A 320 -9.34 -1.68 4.38
C TYR A 320 -8.29 -2.39 5.23
N PRO A 321 -7.18 -1.74 5.59
CA PRO A 321 -6.28 -2.27 6.61
C PRO A 321 -7.01 -2.54 7.91
N SER A 322 -6.64 -3.60 8.63
CA SER A 322 -7.28 -3.93 9.89
C SER A 322 -6.29 -4.24 11.00
N CYS A 323 -6.72 -3.99 12.25
CA CYS A 323 -6.02 -4.47 13.44
C CYS A 323 -6.94 -5.40 14.23
N ILE A 324 -6.47 -6.60 14.53
CA ILE A 324 -7.10 -7.55 15.44
C ILE A 324 -6.34 -7.47 16.78
N LEU A 325 -6.92 -6.80 17.76
CA LEU A 325 -6.31 -6.51 19.06
C LEU A 325 -6.59 -7.67 20.02
N GLN A 326 -5.76 -8.72 19.95
CA GLN A 326 -5.91 -9.97 20.68
C GLN A 326 -5.28 -9.92 22.07
N GLY A 327 -4.08 -9.36 22.17
CA GLY A 327 -3.37 -9.23 23.43
C GLY A 327 -3.95 -8.12 24.31
N ASP A 328 -3.89 -8.30 25.62
CA ASP A 328 -4.27 -7.26 26.57
C ASP A 328 -3.39 -6.01 26.40
N ASN A 329 -3.98 -4.83 26.55
CA ASN A 329 -3.36 -3.52 26.37
C ASN A 329 -2.80 -3.29 24.93
N SER A 330 -3.16 -4.11 23.95
CA SER A 330 -2.68 -3.91 22.58
C SER A 330 -3.29 -2.67 21.93
N VAL A 331 -2.55 -2.07 20.99
CA VAL A 331 -2.88 -0.79 20.35
C VAL A 331 -2.92 -0.96 18.84
N GLY A 332 -3.98 -0.44 18.22
CA GLY A 332 -4.13 -0.37 16.77
C GLY A 332 -4.29 1.08 16.32
N GLU A 333 -3.48 1.52 15.37
CA GLU A 333 -3.58 2.88 14.81
C GLU A 333 -3.79 2.84 13.32
N PHE A 334 -4.54 3.81 12.82
CA PHE A 334 -4.76 3.98 11.38
C PHE A 334 -4.78 5.47 11.04
N TYR A 335 -3.84 5.88 10.21
CA TYR A 335 -3.70 7.22 9.67
C TYR A 335 -3.79 7.14 8.15
N SER A 336 -4.72 7.86 7.54
CA SER A 336 -4.96 7.75 6.10
C SER A 336 -5.24 9.09 5.45
N VAL A 337 -4.62 9.29 4.28
CA VAL A 337 -5.03 10.29 3.28
C VAL A 337 -5.44 9.55 2.02
N ALA A 338 -6.66 9.77 1.56
CA ALA A 338 -7.15 9.27 0.27
C ALA A 338 -7.51 10.47 -0.62
N ILE A 339 -6.84 10.57 -1.78
CA ILE A 339 -7.05 11.67 -2.72
C ILE A 339 -7.63 11.09 -4.01
N THR A 340 -8.76 11.64 -4.41
CA THR A 340 -9.43 11.30 -5.66
C THR A 340 -9.70 12.55 -6.49
N ASN A 341 -9.48 12.46 -7.78
CA ASN A 341 -9.71 13.54 -8.74
C ASN A 341 -10.37 12.99 -10.01
N ASN A 342 -10.96 13.84 -10.81
CA ASN A 342 -11.64 13.48 -12.06
C ASN A 342 -12.63 12.32 -11.89
N PHE A 343 -12.41 11.16 -12.52
CA PHE A 343 -13.29 9.99 -12.48
C PHE A 343 -12.88 8.93 -11.45
N GLN A 344 -11.84 9.22 -10.65
CA GLN A 344 -11.37 8.27 -9.66
C GLN A 344 -12.43 7.96 -8.60
N GLN A 345 -12.43 6.72 -8.13
CA GLN A 345 -13.31 6.24 -7.08
C GLN A 345 -12.51 5.57 -5.97
N ALA A 346 -12.85 5.87 -4.72
CA ALA A 346 -12.24 5.23 -3.57
C ALA A 346 -13.31 4.75 -2.59
N ASP A 347 -13.25 3.50 -2.16
CA ASP A 347 -13.93 2.99 -0.98
C ASP A 347 -12.86 2.44 -0.04
N THR A 348 -12.42 3.27 0.90
CA THR A 348 -11.29 2.99 1.79
C THR A 348 -11.71 3.08 3.24
N GLY A 349 -10.83 2.68 4.13
CA GLY A 349 -11.07 2.78 5.56
C GLY A 349 -10.33 1.73 6.36
N THR A 350 -10.89 1.32 7.49
CA THR A 350 -10.21 0.39 8.38
C THR A 350 -11.18 -0.46 9.22
N LYS A 351 -10.63 -1.53 9.81
CA LYS A 351 -11.36 -2.39 10.75
C LYS A 351 -10.53 -2.53 12.03
N MET A 352 -11.08 -2.11 13.17
CA MET A 352 -10.47 -2.28 14.48
C MET A 352 -11.30 -3.26 15.32
N ILE A 353 -10.76 -4.45 15.59
CA ILE A 353 -11.45 -5.53 16.29
C ILE A 353 -10.78 -5.76 17.63
N HIS A 354 -11.46 -5.39 18.71
CA HIS A 354 -10.98 -5.49 20.07
C HIS A 354 -11.41 -6.83 20.70
N LEU A 355 -10.44 -7.65 21.08
CA LEU A 355 -10.62 -8.96 21.70
C LEU A 355 -10.05 -9.01 23.14
N GLY A 356 -8.85 -8.43 23.33
CA GLY A 356 -8.16 -8.35 24.61
C GLY A 356 -8.71 -7.23 25.51
N LYS A 357 -8.27 -7.22 26.78
CA LYS A 357 -8.64 -6.20 27.77
C LYS A 357 -7.81 -4.94 27.60
N ASN A 358 -8.40 -3.78 27.93
CA ASN A 358 -7.75 -2.47 27.88
C ASN A 358 -7.13 -2.14 26.51
N THR A 359 -7.64 -2.72 25.45
CA THR A 359 -7.17 -2.46 24.10
C THR A 359 -7.56 -1.08 23.63
N SER A 360 -6.73 -0.43 22.84
CA SER A 360 -6.96 0.92 22.33
C SER A 360 -6.84 0.98 20.82
N SER A 361 -7.69 1.75 20.16
CA SER A 361 -7.53 2.07 18.74
C SER A 361 -7.74 3.54 18.44
N ARG A 362 -6.96 4.06 17.50
CA ARG A 362 -7.07 5.43 16.98
C ARG A 362 -7.19 5.40 15.47
N ILE A 363 -8.14 6.13 14.93
CA ILE A 363 -8.39 6.24 13.50
C ILE A 363 -8.46 7.71 13.12
N ILE A 364 -7.56 8.14 12.21
CA ILE A 364 -7.56 9.48 11.61
C ILE A 364 -7.59 9.28 10.10
N ALA A 365 -8.72 9.59 9.48
CA ALA A 365 -8.92 9.44 8.04
C ALA A 365 -9.25 10.77 7.39
N LYS A 366 -8.46 11.18 6.41
CA LYS A 366 -8.65 12.39 5.63
C LYS A 366 -8.95 12.02 4.17
N GLY A 367 -10.15 12.35 3.71
CA GLY A 367 -10.58 12.13 2.33
C GLY A 367 -10.60 13.43 1.54
N ILE A 368 -10.07 13.44 0.33
CA ILE A 368 -10.11 14.60 -0.57
C ILE A 368 -10.73 14.14 -1.88
N SER A 369 -11.78 14.85 -2.30
CA SER A 369 -12.45 14.59 -3.57
C SER A 369 -12.47 15.85 -4.41
N ALA A 370 -12.03 15.73 -5.66
CA ALA A 370 -12.00 16.82 -6.64
C ALA A 370 -12.63 16.38 -7.98
N GLY A 371 -12.96 17.34 -8.83
CA GLY A 371 -13.53 17.06 -10.15
C GLY A 371 -14.88 16.35 -10.09
N LYS A 372 -14.94 15.13 -10.63
CA LYS A 372 -16.11 14.23 -10.63
C LYS A 372 -15.95 13.00 -9.73
N SER A 373 -14.87 12.98 -8.94
CA SER A 373 -14.48 11.81 -8.17
C SER A 373 -15.43 11.51 -7.00
N GLN A 374 -15.36 10.26 -6.52
CA GLN A 374 -16.14 9.77 -5.39
C GLN A 374 -15.21 9.13 -4.36
N SER A 375 -15.23 9.64 -3.12
CA SER A 375 -14.45 9.06 -2.02
C SER A 375 -15.39 8.57 -0.91
N THR A 376 -15.21 7.33 -0.52
CA THR A 376 -15.96 6.71 0.58
C THR A 376 -15.00 6.29 1.67
N TYR A 377 -15.23 6.75 2.89
CA TYR A 377 -14.63 6.18 4.08
C TYR A 377 -15.57 5.16 4.72
N ARG A 378 -15.08 3.96 4.98
CA ARG A 378 -15.82 2.89 5.66
C ARG A 378 -15.02 2.38 6.86
N GLY A 379 -15.57 2.57 8.07
CA GLY A 379 -14.90 2.21 9.32
C GLY A 379 -15.67 1.16 10.10
N LEU A 380 -15.01 0.05 10.46
CA LEU A 380 -15.55 -0.92 11.41
C LEU A 380 -14.80 -0.82 12.73
N VAL A 381 -15.54 -0.58 13.81
CA VAL A 381 -15.03 -0.73 15.18
C VAL A 381 -15.88 -1.77 15.90
N LYS A 382 -15.23 -2.85 16.33
CA LYS A 382 -15.93 -3.96 16.99
C LYS A 382 -15.31 -4.28 18.34
N MET A 383 -16.10 -4.07 19.42
CA MET A 383 -15.74 -4.43 20.79
C MET A 383 -16.36 -5.79 21.13
N MET A 384 -15.53 -6.80 21.27
CA MET A 384 -15.96 -8.16 21.58
C MET A 384 -16.33 -8.31 23.07
N PRO A 385 -17.09 -9.34 23.49
CA PRO A 385 -17.57 -9.49 24.85
C PRO A 385 -16.48 -9.47 25.93
N LYS A 386 -15.26 -9.89 25.60
CA LYS A 386 -14.11 -9.97 26.51
C LYS A 386 -13.21 -8.72 26.50
N ALA A 387 -13.51 -7.74 25.66
CA ALA A 387 -12.72 -6.51 25.51
C ALA A 387 -13.03 -5.49 26.62
N ASP A 388 -12.83 -5.87 27.88
CA ASP A 388 -13.05 -5.00 29.03
C ASP A 388 -12.15 -3.76 28.95
N GLY A 389 -12.72 -2.57 29.16
CA GLY A 389 -11.97 -1.30 29.12
C GLY A 389 -11.48 -0.90 27.72
N GLY A 390 -11.97 -1.57 26.67
CA GLY A 390 -11.61 -1.24 25.30
C GLY A 390 -11.98 0.21 24.92
N ARG A 391 -11.12 0.91 24.20
CA ARG A 391 -11.32 2.30 23.77
C ARG A 391 -11.05 2.48 22.29
N ASN A 392 -11.89 3.28 21.63
CA ASN A 392 -11.66 3.72 20.26
C ASN A 392 -11.88 5.22 20.15
N PHE A 393 -11.04 5.88 19.39
CA PHE A 393 -11.26 7.23 18.87
C PHE A 393 -11.18 7.19 17.35
N THR A 394 -12.19 7.75 16.67
CA THR A 394 -12.26 7.83 15.22
C THR A 394 -12.58 9.25 14.79
N GLN A 395 -11.76 9.80 13.92
CA GLN A 395 -12.00 11.06 13.22
C GLN A 395 -11.92 10.86 11.71
N CYS A 396 -13.00 11.20 11.01
CA CYS A 396 -13.11 11.07 9.56
C CYS A 396 -13.46 12.43 8.97
N ASP A 397 -12.51 13.07 8.30
CA ASP A 397 -12.74 14.37 7.68
C ASP A 397 -12.68 14.26 6.17
N SER A 398 -13.60 14.91 5.49
CA SER A 398 -13.67 14.96 4.03
C SER A 398 -13.60 16.41 3.56
N LEU A 399 -12.77 16.66 2.53
CA LEU A 399 -12.62 17.95 1.86
C LEU A 399 -13.06 17.83 0.41
N LEU A 400 -14.00 18.67 -0.01
CA LEU A 400 -14.51 18.72 -1.37
C LEU A 400 -13.95 19.90 -2.14
N ILE A 401 -13.50 19.66 -3.37
CA ILE A 401 -12.94 20.66 -4.29
C ILE A 401 -13.76 20.60 -5.58
N GLY A 402 -14.58 21.60 -5.83
CA GLY A 402 -15.47 21.63 -6.98
C GLY A 402 -16.94 21.34 -6.63
N LYS A 403 -17.76 21.00 -7.65
CA LYS A 403 -19.21 20.86 -7.51
C LYS A 403 -19.76 19.47 -7.79
N GLU A 404 -18.98 18.62 -8.49
CA GLU A 404 -19.45 17.31 -8.99
C GLU A 404 -18.84 16.13 -8.23
N CYS A 405 -17.85 16.40 -7.36
CA CYS A 405 -17.24 15.37 -6.51
C CYS A 405 -18.13 15.02 -5.30
N GLY A 406 -17.93 13.82 -4.77
CA GLY A 406 -18.67 13.34 -3.62
C GLY A 406 -17.80 12.73 -2.53
N ALA A 407 -18.25 12.86 -1.27
CA ALA A 407 -17.67 12.18 -0.13
C ALA A 407 -18.75 11.44 0.66
N HIS A 408 -18.44 10.24 1.11
CA HIS A 408 -19.36 9.38 1.85
C HIS A 408 -18.66 8.82 3.08
N THR A 409 -19.33 8.83 4.22
CA THR A 409 -18.81 8.24 5.46
C THR A 409 -19.78 7.16 5.94
N ILE A 410 -19.29 5.93 6.07
CA ILE A 410 -20.07 4.75 6.44
C ILE A 410 -19.45 4.10 7.68
N PRO A 411 -19.75 4.61 8.88
CA PRO A 411 -19.28 4.00 10.13
C PRO A 411 -20.11 2.75 10.44
N TYR A 412 -19.43 1.71 10.94
CA TYR A 412 -20.06 0.52 11.51
C TYR A 412 -19.46 0.27 12.89
N ILE A 413 -20.27 0.47 13.94
CA ILE A 413 -19.84 0.34 15.33
C ILE A 413 -20.66 -0.75 16.00
N GLU A 414 -19.97 -1.79 16.48
CA GLU A 414 -20.56 -2.90 17.20
C GLU A 414 -19.90 -3.03 18.58
N SER A 415 -20.60 -2.68 19.65
CA SER A 415 -20.11 -2.86 21.02
C SER A 415 -20.88 -3.95 21.74
N LYS A 416 -20.17 -5.03 22.11
CA LYS A 416 -20.68 -6.16 22.90
C LYS A 416 -20.17 -6.18 24.34
N ASN A 417 -19.45 -5.12 24.77
CA ASN A 417 -18.93 -4.98 26.12
C ASN A 417 -19.37 -3.65 26.74
N PRO A 418 -20.01 -3.66 27.92
CA PRO A 418 -20.58 -2.44 28.54
C PRO A 418 -19.52 -1.48 29.09
N SER A 419 -18.25 -1.92 29.26
CA SER A 419 -17.15 -1.06 29.71
C SER A 419 -16.40 -0.40 28.56
N ALA A 420 -16.73 -0.74 27.30
CA ALA A 420 -16.10 -0.17 26.14
C ALA A 420 -16.50 1.30 25.92
N ARG A 421 -15.59 2.09 25.38
CA ARG A 421 -15.81 3.50 25.00
C ARG A 421 -15.47 3.69 23.54
N VAL A 422 -16.39 4.22 22.76
CA VAL A 422 -16.21 4.51 21.34
C VAL A 422 -16.58 5.96 21.08
N GLU A 423 -15.64 6.71 20.53
CA GLU A 423 -15.81 8.11 20.12
C GLU A 423 -15.67 8.15 18.60
N HIS A 424 -16.62 8.81 17.93
CA HIS A 424 -16.62 8.94 16.47
C HIS A 424 -17.02 10.35 16.08
N GLU A 425 -16.13 11.02 15.33
CA GLU A 425 -16.35 12.33 14.74
C GLU A 425 -16.25 12.23 13.22
N ALA A 426 -17.12 12.92 12.51
CA ALA A 426 -17.07 12.99 11.05
C ALA A 426 -17.39 14.40 10.59
N THR A 427 -16.56 14.96 9.73
CA THR A 427 -16.79 16.26 9.13
C THR A 427 -16.71 16.17 7.60
N THR A 428 -17.50 17.00 6.92
CA THR A 428 -17.38 17.23 5.49
C THR A 428 -17.38 18.71 5.23
N SER A 429 -16.34 19.21 4.61
CA SER A 429 -16.19 20.62 4.29
C SER A 429 -15.87 20.80 2.80
N LYS A 430 -16.15 21.98 2.30
CA LYS A 430 -15.73 22.44 0.97
C LYS A 430 -14.76 23.60 1.14
N ILE A 431 -13.77 23.71 0.26
CA ILE A 431 -12.93 24.88 0.24
C ILE A 431 -13.83 26.10 -0.04
N ALA A 432 -13.82 27.05 0.88
CA ALA A 432 -14.66 28.23 0.81
C ALA A 432 -14.09 29.28 -0.17
N ASP A 433 -14.97 29.89 -0.96
CA ASP A 433 -14.59 30.90 -1.96
C ASP A 433 -13.91 32.13 -1.31
N ASP A 434 -14.26 32.45 -0.06
CA ASP A 434 -13.64 33.55 0.71
C ASP A 434 -12.21 33.20 1.15
N GLN A 435 -11.89 31.95 1.44
CA GLN A 435 -10.52 31.50 1.72
C GLN A 435 -9.64 31.66 0.46
N LEU A 436 -10.13 31.21 -0.69
CA LEU A 436 -9.43 31.36 -1.97
C LEU A 436 -9.26 32.85 -2.33
N PHE A 437 -10.32 33.62 -2.15
CA PHE A 437 -10.26 35.08 -2.36
C PHE A 437 -9.21 35.73 -1.47
N TYR A 438 -9.14 35.38 -0.19
CA TYR A 438 -8.15 35.89 0.75
C TYR A 438 -6.70 35.58 0.32
N CYS A 439 -6.44 34.38 -0.17
CA CYS A 439 -5.14 33.97 -0.71
C CYS A 439 -4.80 34.74 -1.98
N ARG A 440 -5.75 34.87 -2.91
CA ARG A 440 -5.58 35.60 -4.18
C ARG A 440 -5.29 37.10 -3.97
N GLN A 441 -5.92 37.74 -2.96
CA GLN A 441 -5.62 39.14 -2.60
C GLN A 441 -4.17 39.33 -2.11
N ARG A 442 -3.48 38.23 -1.74
CA ARG A 442 -2.05 38.26 -1.37
C ARG A 442 -1.12 37.81 -2.50
N GLY A 443 -1.63 37.69 -3.71
CA GLY A 443 -0.87 37.29 -4.89
C GLY A 443 -0.57 35.82 -4.99
N ILE A 444 -1.22 34.94 -4.18
CA ILE A 444 -1.10 33.49 -4.27
C ILE A 444 -2.03 33.03 -5.38
N ALA A 445 -1.52 32.25 -6.33
CA ALA A 445 -2.34 31.64 -7.39
C ALA A 445 -3.37 30.67 -6.79
N GLU A 446 -4.50 30.48 -7.47
CA GLU A 446 -5.60 29.66 -6.94
C GLU A 446 -5.17 28.22 -6.70
N GLU A 447 -4.43 27.61 -7.63
CA GLU A 447 -3.89 26.25 -7.49
C GLU A 447 -2.94 26.14 -6.30
N GLU A 448 -2.06 27.13 -6.12
CA GLU A 448 -1.14 27.19 -4.98
C GLU A 448 -1.91 27.34 -3.65
N ALA A 449 -2.97 28.14 -3.62
CA ALA A 449 -3.82 28.30 -2.45
C ALA A 449 -4.53 26.99 -2.08
N ILE A 450 -5.03 26.26 -3.06
CA ILE A 450 -5.63 24.94 -2.85
C ILE A 450 -4.59 23.94 -2.31
N ALA A 451 -3.40 23.89 -2.91
CA ALA A 451 -2.32 23.04 -2.45
C ALA A 451 -1.92 23.33 -0.99
N LEU A 452 -1.86 24.61 -0.59
CA LEU A 452 -1.59 25.00 0.78
C LEU A 452 -2.68 24.53 1.76
N ILE A 453 -3.95 24.72 1.40
CA ILE A 453 -5.10 24.29 2.23
C ILE A 453 -5.11 22.77 2.39
N VAL A 454 -4.91 22.03 1.30
CA VAL A 454 -4.90 20.58 1.28
C VAL A 454 -3.72 20.02 2.08
N ASN A 455 -2.52 20.57 1.92
CA ASN A 455 -1.36 20.16 2.72
C ASN A 455 -1.59 20.41 4.22
N GLY A 456 -2.22 21.53 4.57
CA GLY A 456 -2.65 21.82 5.94
C GLY A 456 -3.64 20.78 6.48
N PHE A 457 -4.63 20.39 5.66
CA PHE A 457 -5.63 19.37 5.99
C PHE A 457 -5.03 17.98 6.21
N CYS A 458 -4.02 17.59 5.41
CA CYS A 458 -3.35 16.30 5.48
C CYS A 458 -2.25 16.21 6.54
N ARG A 459 -1.82 17.36 7.10
CA ARG A 459 -0.62 17.49 7.93
C ARG A 459 -0.51 16.43 9.04
N GLU A 460 -1.59 16.19 9.77
CA GLU A 460 -1.62 15.24 10.89
C GLU A 460 -1.21 13.82 10.45
N VAL A 461 -1.68 13.38 9.28
CA VAL A 461 -1.35 12.06 8.73
C VAL A 461 0.06 12.03 8.16
N LEU A 462 0.46 13.08 7.43
CA LEU A 462 1.78 13.14 6.80
C LEU A 462 2.92 13.18 7.83
N GLN A 463 2.68 13.70 9.03
CA GLN A 463 3.66 13.69 10.13
C GLN A 463 3.93 12.30 10.71
N GLU A 464 3.07 11.32 10.46
CA GLU A 464 3.28 9.92 10.88
C GLU A 464 4.21 9.14 9.93
N LEU A 465 4.45 9.67 8.72
CA LEU A 465 5.41 9.08 7.78
C LEU A 465 6.87 9.39 8.21
N PRO A 466 7.82 8.50 7.90
CA PRO A 466 9.24 8.87 7.91
C PRO A 466 9.49 10.13 7.06
N MET A 467 10.45 10.97 7.47
CA MET A 467 10.62 12.32 6.90
C MET A 467 10.87 12.29 5.37
N GLU A 468 11.63 11.33 4.89
CA GLU A 468 11.96 11.16 3.48
C GLU A 468 10.69 10.95 2.63
N PHE A 469 9.78 10.14 3.13
CA PHE A 469 8.52 9.78 2.47
C PHE A 469 7.42 10.83 2.68
N ALA A 470 7.47 11.58 3.78
CA ALA A 470 6.57 12.69 4.01
C ALA A 470 6.72 13.79 2.94
N VAL A 471 7.96 14.06 2.51
CA VAL A 471 8.25 15.03 1.44
C VAL A 471 7.71 14.53 0.09
N GLU A 472 7.91 13.25 -0.22
CA GLU A 472 7.36 12.63 -1.44
C GLU A 472 5.83 12.69 -1.42
N ALA A 473 5.21 12.26 -0.33
CA ALA A 473 3.76 12.30 -0.16
C ALA A 473 3.18 13.72 -0.30
N GLN A 474 3.85 14.75 0.24
CA GLN A 474 3.43 16.15 0.07
C GLN A 474 3.44 16.60 -1.39
N LYS A 475 4.45 16.18 -2.16
CA LYS A 475 4.52 16.47 -3.61
C LYS A 475 3.41 15.77 -4.36
N LEU A 476 3.16 14.49 -4.06
CA LEU A 476 2.10 13.70 -4.69
C LEU A 476 0.71 14.29 -4.42
N VAL A 477 0.46 14.79 -3.21
CA VAL A 477 -0.77 15.51 -2.87
C VAL A 477 -1.00 16.69 -3.80
N GLY A 478 0.05 17.50 -4.07
CA GLY A 478 -0.04 18.63 -5.00
C GLY A 478 -0.32 18.18 -6.43
N ILE A 479 0.45 17.24 -6.95
CA ILE A 479 0.34 16.72 -8.33
C ILE A 479 -1.03 16.08 -8.60
N SER A 480 -1.57 15.32 -7.64
CA SER A 480 -2.86 14.63 -7.78
C SER A 480 -4.05 15.57 -7.94
N LEU A 481 -3.89 16.85 -7.58
CA LEU A 481 -4.92 17.87 -7.65
C LEU A 481 -4.71 18.90 -8.78
N GLU A 482 -3.64 18.75 -9.57
CA GLU A 482 -3.43 19.61 -10.75
C GLU A 482 -4.62 19.48 -11.72
N GLY A 483 -5.08 20.61 -12.23
CA GLY A 483 -6.24 20.67 -13.14
C GLY A 483 -7.60 20.43 -12.47
N SER A 484 -7.67 20.30 -11.14
CA SER A 484 -8.94 20.14 -10.41
C SER A 484 -9.75 21.45 -10.30
N VAL A 485 -9.14 22.56 -10.69
CA VAL A 485 -9.71 23.91 -10.70
C VAL A 485 -9.94 24.31 -12.15
N GLY A 486 -11.11 24.03 -12.67
CA GLY A 486 -11.56 24.40 -14.01
C GLY A 486 -13.01 24.83 -13.98
#